data_a10d26af130c3e0788148cf8168fadcf
#
_entry.id   a10d26af130c3e0788148cf8168fadcf
#
_cell.length_a   1.000
_cell.length_b   1.000
_cell.length_c   1.000
_cell.angle_alpha   90.00
_cell.angle_beta   90.00
_cell.angle_gamma   90.00
#
_symmetry.space_group_name_H-M   'P 1'
#
loop_
_entity.id
_entity.type
_entity.pdbx_description
1 polymer ?
#
loop_
_entity_poly.entity_id
_entity_poly.type
_entity_poly.pdbx_seq_one_letter_code
_entity_poly.pdbx_strand_id
1 'polypeptide(L)'
;MKTLVAGLGALGGRLAAAFLLRGLPLRGFQHPGATLENLRNRGLRYRDGEGTLRTFALEVREDPEALREDPADLVLLTVKATQTRGAAESIARFLKEDGLVLSLQNGLGNGEVLGEILGPRRVALGTCTYGAHRDAEGTVLWGGEGQIRFGPLREGRDLREVEGTLQAAGLDARVAPDLPRTLWEKVLLN
;
A
#
# COMPACT_ATOMS: atom_id res chain seq x y z
N MET A 1 0.66 14.31 3.37
CA MET A 1 -0.41 13.55 2.66
C MET A 1 -1.19 12.69 3.64
N LYS A 2 -2.51 12.64 3.54
CA LYS A 2 -3.36 11.67 4.25
C LYS A 2 -3.20 10.31 3.58
N THR A 3 -2.37 9.45 4.18
CA THR A 3 -2.00 8.16 3.58
C THR A 3 -2.84 7.03 4.16
N LEU A 4 -3.22 6.09 3.30
CA LEU A 4 -3.99 4.91 3.65
C LEU A 4 -3.38 3.66 3.00
N VAL A 5 -3.34 2.55 3.71
CA VAL A 5 -2.99 1.23 3.15
C VAL A 5 -4.27 0.44 2.91
N ALA A 6 -4.51 0.05 1.66
CA ALA A 6 -5.59 -0.85 1.27
C ALA A 6 -5.05 -2.28 1.09
N GLY A 7 -5.51 -3.18 1.97
CA GLY A 7 -5.02 -4.56 2.02
C GLY A 7 -3.88 -4.72 3.02
N LEU A 8 -4.21 -4.90 4.30
CA LEU A 8 -3.25 -5.07 5.40
C LEU A 8 -2.77 -6.53 5.56
N GLY A 9 -2.42 -7.17 4.43
CA GLY A 9 -1.72 -8.46 4.41
C GLY A 9 -0.27 -8.34 4.90
N ALA A 10 0.60 -9.25 4.46
CA ALA A 10 2.02 -9.22 4.85
C ALA A 10 2.70 -7.91 4.39
N LEU A 11 2.64 -7.59 3.08
CA LEU A 11 3.27 -6.39 2.54
C LEU A 11 2.60 -5.12 3.07
N GLY A 12 1.26 -5.02 3.03
CA GLY A 12 0.56 -3.84 3.53
C GLY A 12 0.80 -3.59 5.02
N GLY A 13 0.86 -4.65 5.83
CA GLY A 13 1.23 -4.56 7.24
C GLY A 13 2.69 -4.10 7.45
N ARG A 14 3.63 -4.55 6.61
CA ARG A 14 5.04 -4.10 6.64
C ARG A 14 5.15 -2.60 6.31
N LEU A 15 4.43 -2.15 5.27
CA LEU A 15 4.39 -0.74 4.91
C LEU A 15 3.74 0.10 6.02
N ALA A 16 2.62 -0.36 6.55
CA ALA A 16 1.95 0.31 7.67
C ALA A 16 2.88 0.43 8.90
N ALA A 17 3.61 -0.64 9.24
CA ALA A 17 4.58 -0.61 10.33
C ALA A 17 5.69 0.41 10.09
N ALA A 18 6.17 0.60 8.85
CA ALA A 18 7.19 1.59 8.52
C ALA A 18 6.73 3.01 8.85
N PHE A 19 5.50 3.38 8.52
CA PHE A 19 4.91 4.68 8.89
C PHE A 19 4.79 4.83 10.40
N LEU A 20 4.21 3.83 11.07
CA LEU A 20 3.92 3.87 12.51
C LEU A 20 5.20 3.88 13.36
N LEU A 21 6.27 3.22 12.92
CA LEU A 21 7.60 3.27 13.54
C LEU A 21 8.20 4.68 13.53
N ARG A 22 7.81 5.53 12.58
CA ARG A 22 8.25 6.93 12.45
C ARG A 22 7.26 7.92 13.05
N GLY A 23 6.19 7.44 13.70
CA GLY A 23 5.13 8.29 14.25
C GLY A 23 4.31 9.02 13.18
N LEU A 24 4.34 8.56 11.94
CA LEU A 24 3.59 9.17 10.84
C LEU A 24 2.14 8.68 10.86
N PRO A 25 1.17 9.58 10.64
CA PRO A 25 -0.24 9.21 10.60
C PRO A 25 -0.53 8.29 9.41
N LEU A 26 -1.26 7.21 9.69
CA LEU A 26 -1.69 6.24 8.70
C LEU A 26 -3.03 5.65 9.08
N ARG A 27 -3.86 5.38 8.07
CA ARG A 27 -5.10 4.61 8.21
C ARG A 27 -5.04 3.34 7.37
N GLY A 28 -5.90 2.39 7.69
CA GLY A 28 -6.06 1.16 6.94
C GLY A 28 -7.45 1.00 6.36
N PHE A 29 -7.53 0.38 5.18
CA PHE A 29 -8.77 -0.15 4.62
C PHE A 29 -8.58 -1.65 4.40
N GLN A 30 -9.45 -2.44 5.02
CA GLN A 30 -9.36 -3.90 5.00
C GLN A 30 -10.76 -4.52 4.94
N HIS A 31 -10.99 -5.35 3.93
CA HIS A 31 -12.24 -6.12 3.85
C HIS A 31 -12.43 -7.05 5.05
N PRO A 32 -13.69 -7.38 5.40
CA PRO A 32 -14.01 -8.34 6.46
C PRO A 32 -13.25 -9.64 6.35
N GLY A 33 -12.90 -10.22 7.48
CA GLY A 33 -12.19 -11.50 7.60
C GLY A 33 -11.12 -11.49 8.68
N ALA A 34 -10.42 -12.60 8.83
CA ALA A 34 -9.48 -12.86 9.92
C ALA A 34 -8.39 -11.76 10.09
N THR A 35 -7.97 -11.12 8.99
CA THR A 35 -7.00 -10.01 9.06
C THR A 35 -7.58 -8.80 9.78
N LEU A 36 -8.81 -8.40 9.44
CA LEU A 36 -9.48 -7.28 10.07
C LEU A 36 -9.76 -7.54 11.56
N GLU A 37 -10.27 -8.72 11.87
CA GLU A 37 -10.54 -9.15 13.25
C GLU A 37 -9.27 -9.11 14.11
N ASN A 38 -8.16 -9.60 13.56
CA ASN A 38 -6.86 -9.57 14.24
C ASN A 38 -6.39 -8.13 14.52
N LEU A 39 -6.50 -7.25 13.52
CA LEU A 39 -6.12 -5.84 13.64
C LEU A 39 -6.99 -5.12 14.69
N ARG A 40 -8.30 -5.38 14.73
CA ARG A 40 -9.22 -4.80 15.72
C ARG A 40 -8.94 -5.27 17.15
N ASN A 41 -8.67 -6.56 17.31
CA ASN A 41 -8.51 -7.17 18.64
C ASN A 41 -7.11 -6.99 19.20
N ARG A 42 -6.09 -6.95 18.38
CA ARG A 42 -4.67 -7.01 18.79
C ARG A 42 -3.81 -5.85 18.28
N GLY A 43 -4.37 -4.96 17.43
CA GLY A 43 -3.61 -3.95 16.72
C GLY A 43 -2.71 -4.55 15.62
N LEU A 44 -1.92 -3.71 14.97
CA LEU A 44 -0.89 -4.15 14.03
C LEU A 44 0.34 -4.63 14.80
N ARG A 45 0.56 -5.94 14.83
CA ARG A 45 1.76 -6.56 15.42
C ARG A 45 2.83 -6.70 14.35
N TYR A 46 4.02 -6.22 14.64
CA TYR A 46 5.17 -6.26 13.74
C TYR A 46 6.41 -6.69 14.49
N ARG A 47 7.12 -7.69 13.94
CA ARG A 47 8.43 -8.12 14.42
C ARG A 47 9.49 -7.67 13.42
N ASP A 48 10.41 -6.85 13.89
CA ASP A 48 11.51 -6.31 13.07
C ASP A 48 12.63 -7.33 12.83
N GLY A 49 13.67 -6.91 12.08
CA GLY A 49 14.82 -7.77 11.75
C GLY A 49 15.71 -8.14 12.93
N GLU A 50 15.62 -7.41 14.04
CA GLU A 50 16.30 -7.70 15.30
C GLU A 50 15.48 -8.61 16.22
N GLY A 51 14.28 -9.02 15.78
CA GLY A 51 13.36 -9.87 16.53
C GLY A 51 12.46 -9.11 17.51
N THR A 52 12.56 -7.77 17.59
CA THR A 52 11.74 -6.98 18.49
C THR A 52 10.29 -6.93 18.03
N LEU A 53 9.38 -7.36 18.90
CA LEU A 53 7.93 -7.29 18.66
C LEU A 53 7.38 -5.93 19.08
N ARG A 54 6.71 -5.25 18.17
CA ARG A 54 5.99 -4.01 18.41
C ARG A 54 4.52 -4.17 18.08
N THR A 55 3.68 -3.46 18.81
CA THR A 55 2.23 -3.42 18.58
C THR A 55 1.81 -1.97 18.40
N PHE A 56 1.08 -1.70 17.33
CA PHE A 56 0.61 -0.36 16.99
C PHE A 56 -0.91 -0.33 16.98
N ALA A 57 -1.47 0.71 17.57
CA ALA A 57 -2.85 1.08 17.29
C ALA A 57 -2.92 1.59 15.84
N LEU A 58 -3.81 1.02 15.06
CA LEU A 58 -4.05 1.43 13.68
C LEU A 58 -5.55 1.56 13.46
N GLU A 59 -5.98 2.74 13.03
CA GLU A 59 -7.36 2.93 12.61
C GLU A 59 -7.59 2.17 11.30
N VAL A 60 -8.48 1.16 11.35
CA VAL A 60 -8.82 0.35 10.17
C VAL A 60 -10.32 0.41 9.94
N ARG A 61 -10.70 0.71 8.71
CA ARG A 61 -12.10 0.72 8.25
C ARG A 61 -12.34 -0.42 7.25
N GLU A 62 -13.54 -0.97 7.26
CA GLU A 62 -14.01 -1.96 6.30
C GLU A 62 -15.07 -1.38 5.36
N ASP A 63 -15.77 -0.36 5.83
CA ASP A 63 -16.76 0.37 5.06
C ASP A 63 -16.11 1.58 4.38
N PRO A 64 -16.09 1.63 3.03
CA PRO A 64 -15.53 2.75 2.29
C PRO A 64 -16.32 4.05 2.52
N GLU A 65 -17.61 3.98 2.85
CA GLU A 65 -18.41 5.16 3.13
C GLU A 65 -17.92 5.90 4.40
N ALA A 66 -17.45 5.15 5.41
CA ALA A 66 -16.89 5.74 6.63
C ALA A 66 -15.59 6.54 6.40
N LEU A 67 -14.97 6.42 5.21
CA LEU A 67 -13.77 7.16 4.82
C LEU A 67 -14.06 8.41 3.97
N ARG A 68 -15.30 8.63 3.54
CA ARG A 68 -15.68 9.76 2.68
C ARG A 68 -15.55 11.12 3.34
N GLU A 69 -15.79 11.20 4.66
CA GLU A 69 -15.69 12.47 5.41
C GLU A 69 -14.23 12.93 5.56
N ASP A 70 -13.29 11.98 5.50
CA ASP A 70 -11.86 12.27 5.55
C ASP A 70 -11.11 11.51 4.44
N PRO A 71 -11.26 11.96 3.18
CA PRO A 71 -10.73 11.24 2.02
C PRO A 71 -9.19 11.20 1.99
N ALA A 72 -8.65 10.13 1.36
CA ALA A 72 -7.22 9.91 1.25
C ALA A 72 -6.59 10.71 0.10
N ASP A 73 -5.40 11.27 0.34
CA ASP A 73 -4.53 11.84 -0.70
C ASP A 73 -3.76 10.72 -1.42
N LEU A 74 -3.30 9.71 -0.66
CA LEU A 74 -2.51 8.59 -1.15
C LEU A 74 -3.05 7.26 -0.62
N VAL A 75 -3.31 6.32 -1.50
CA VAL A 75 -3.63 4.93 -1.15
C VAL A 75 -2.52 4.01 -1.63
N LEU A 76 -1.89 3.29 -0.71
CA LEU A 76 -0.95 2.20 -1.01
C LEU A 76 -1.77 0.91 -1.17
N LEU A 77 -1.89 0.41 -2.40
CA LEU A 77 -2.71 -0.77 -2.71
C LEU A 77 -1.84 -2.03 -2.72
N THR A 78 -2.18 -2.97 -1.83
CA THR A 78 -1.40 -4.20 -1.61
C THR A 78 -2.29 -5.46 -1.52
N VAL A 79 -3.53 -5.40 -2.00
CA VAL A 79 -4.41 -6.57 -2.10
C VAL A 79 -3.91 -7.54 -3.16
N LYS A 80 -4.39 -8.79 -3.13
CA LYS A 80 -4.09 -9.75 -4.21
C LYS A 80 -4.69 -9.27 -5.54
N ALA A 81 -4.03 -9.58 -6.66
CA ALA A 81 -4.45 -9.15 -8.00
C ALA A 81 -5.91 -9.51 -8.33
N THR A 82 -6.41 -10.64 -7.83
CA THR A 82 -7.81 -11.06 -7.99
C THR A 82 -8.81 -10.13 -7.31
N GLN A 83 -8.36 -9.26 -6.40
CA GLN A 83 -9.21 -8.33 -5.66
C GLN A 83 -9.11 -6.89 -6.18
N THR A 84 -8.32 -6.64 -7.24
CA THR A 84 -8.01 -5.28 -7.74
C THR A 84 -9.27 -4.49 -8.09
N ARG A 85 -10.22 -5.09 -8.82
CA ARG A 85 -11.46 -4.40 -9.25
C ARG A 85 -12.30 -3.96 -8.04
N GLY A 86 -12.62 -4.86 -7.13
CA GLY A 86 -13.44 -4.53 -5.95
C GLY A 86 -12.75 -3.53 -5.02
N ALA A 87 -11.42 -3.61 -4.89
CA ALA A 87 -10.66 -2.63 -4.14
C ALA A 87 -10.69 -1.25 -4.81
N ALA A 88 -10.55 -1.16 -6.14
CA ALA A 88 -10.63 0.09 -6.90
C ALA A 88 -12.01 0.74 -6.77
N GLU A 89 -13.09 -0.02 -6.88
CA GLU A 89 -14.47 0.45 -6.70
C GLU A 89 -14.71 1.00 -5.28
N SER A 90 -14.15 0.35 -4.27
CA SER A 90 -14.20 0.84 -2.88
C SER A 90 -13.39 2.12 -2.72
N ILE A 91 -12.15 2.15 -3.23
CA ILE A 91 -11.23 3.30 -3.14
C ILE A 91 -11.82 4.53 -3.85
N ALA A 92 -12.50 4.37 -4.97
CA ALA A 92 -13.14 5.46 -5.70
C ALA A 92 -14.07 6.30 -4.83
N ARG A 93 -14.62 5.73 -3.75
CA ARG A 93 -15.58 6.38 -2.85
C ARG A 93 -14.92 7.33 -1.85
N PHE A 94 -13.64 7.11 -1.52
CA PHE A 94 -12.91 7.88 -0.51
C PHE A 94 -11.56 8.44 -0.97
N LEU A 95 -11.18 8.23 -2.21
CA LEU A 95 -9.99 8.86 -2.78
C LEU A 95 -10.34 10.29 -3.19
N LYS A 96 -9.55 11.26 -2.79
CA LYS A 96 -9.71 12.67 -3.23
C LYS A 96 -9.71 12.74 -4.75
N GLU A 97 -10.31 13.80 -5.30
CA GLU A 97 -10.38 14.03 -6.74
C GLU A 97 -8.98 14.05 -7.38
N ASP A 98 -8.02 14.69 -6.72
CA ASP A 98 -6.60 14.74 -7.10
C ASP A 98 -5.74 13.68 -6.39
N GLY A 99 -6.36 12.78 -5.63
CA GLY A 99 -5.68 11.71 -4.91
C GLY A 99 -5.03 10.67 -5.83
N LEU A 100 -4.12 9.88 -5.29
CA LEU A 100 -3.36 8.88 -6.01
C LEU A 100 -3.47 7.50 -5.38
N VAL A 101 -3.63 6.48 -6.21
CA VAL A 101 -3.43 5.08 -5.82
C VAL A 101 -2.08 4.63 -6.34
N LEU A 102 -1.18 4.23 -5.44
CA LEU A 102 0.06 3.54 -5.77
C LEU A 102 -0.15 2.04 -5.58
N SER A 103 -0.26 1.32 -6.69
CA SER A 103 -0.33 -0.14 -6.67
C SER A 103 1.05 -0.75 -6.52
N LEU A 104 1.24 -1.51 -5.45
CA LEU A 104 2.44 -2.32 -5.20
C LEU A 104 2.13 -3.82 -5.31
N GLN A 105 1.11 -4.15 -6.08
CA GLN A 105 0.69 -5.52 -6.34
C GLN A 105 1.66 -6.22 -7.29
N ASN A 106 1.85 -7.51 -7.09
CA ASN A 106 2.61 -8.33 -8.05
C ASN A 106 1.77 -8.61 -9.32
N GLY A 107 2.48 -8.79 -10.42
CA GLY A 107 1.90 -9.13 -11.72
C GLY A 107 1.55 -7.91 -12.56
N LEU A 108 1.30 -8.18 -13.85
CA LEU A 108 0.86 -7.20 -14.84
C LEU A 108 -0.69 -7.17 -14.92
N GLY A 109 -1.24 -6.16 -15.58
CA GLY A 109 -2.69 -6.05 -15.79
C GLY A 109 -3.45 -5.27 -14.71
N ASN A 110 -2.85 -5.07 -13.53
CA ASN A 110 -3.51 -4.31 -12.46
C ASN A 110 -3.73 -2.84 -12.84
N GLY A 111 -2.81 -2.27 -13.64
CA GLY A 111 -2.86 -0.88 -14.06
C GLY A 111 -4.06 -0.56 -14.94
N GLU A 112 -4.39 -1.44 -15.86
CA GLU A 112 -5.53 -1.31 -16.76
C GLU A 112 -6.84 -1.27 -15.97
N VAL A 113 -7.02 -2.21 -15.04
CA VAL A 113 -8.21 -2.28 -14.17
C VAL A 113 -8.34 -1.03 -13.30
N LEU A 114 -7.24 -0.58 -12.70
CA LEU A 114 -7.23 0.63 -11.87
C LEU A 114 -7.48 1.88 -12.71
N GLY A 115 -6.88 1.98 -13.89
CA GLY A 115 -7.05 3.10 -14.81
C GLY A 115 -8.48 3.22 -15.35
N GLU A 116 -9.15 2.09 -15.62
CA GLU A 116 -10.55 2.03 -16.04
C GLU A 116 -11.49 2.63 -14.98
N ILE A 117 -11.28 2.30 -13.70
CA ILE A 117 -12.20 2.65 -12.61
C ILE A 117 -11.88 4.02 -12.01
N LEU A 118 -10.59 4.30 -11.77
CA LEU A 118 -10.15 5.50 -11.06
C LEU A 118 -9.75 6.65 -11.98
N GLY A 119 -9.52 6.35 -13.24
CA GLY A 119 -8.87 7.25 -14.18
C GLY A 119 -7.34 7.13 -14.14
N PRO A 120 -6.68 7.06 -15.33
CA PRO A 120 -5.25 6.72 -15.40
C PRO A 120 -4.32 7.77 -14.79
N ARG A 121 -4.77 9.02 -14.60
CA ARG A 121 -4.00 10.07 -13.93
C ARG A 121 -3.96 9.93 -12.41
N ARG A 122 -4.85 9.13 -11.84
CA ARG A 122 -4.96 8.87 -10.39
C ARG A 122 -4.29 7.57 -9.98
N VAL A 123 -3.53 6.95 -10.90
CA VAL A 123 -2.88 5.66 -10.69
C VAL A 123 -1.39 5.77 -10.93
N ALA A 124 -0.62 5.24 -10.01
CA ALA A 124 0.79 4.90 -10.16
C ALA A 124 0.97 3.41 -9.94
N LEU A 125 1.91 2.83 -10.62
CA LEU A 125 2.31 1.43 -10.47
C LEU A 125 3.72 1.37 -9.93
N GLY A 126 4.00 0.35 -9.13
CA GLY A 126 5.34 0.17 -8.60
C GLY A 126 5.67 -1.28 -8.30
N THR A 127 6.95 -1.51 -8.18
CA THR A 127 7.52 -2.75 -7.66
C THR A 127 7.93 -2.55 -6.22
N CYS A 128 7.76 -3.58 -5.40
CA CYS A 128 8.22 -3.60 -4.03
C CYS A 128 9.01 -4.88 -3.80
N THR A 129 10.22 -4.77 -3.26
CA THR A 129 11.09 -5.92 -2.95
C THR A 129 11.27 -6.12 -1.45
N TYR A 130 10.61 -5.33 -0.61
CA TYR A 130 10.59 -5.57 0.83
C TYR A 130 10.01 -6.94 1.14
N GLY A 131 10.79 -7.78 1.83
CA GLY A 131 10.32 -9.06 2.31
C GLY A 131 9.37 -8.91 3.49
N ALA A 132 8.24 -9.59 3.44
CA ALA A 132 7.31 -9.67 4.55
C ALA A 132 6.50 -10.97 4.49
N HIS A 133 6.21 -11.54 5.65
CA HIS A 133 5.27 -12.66 5.78
C HIS A 133 4.46 -12.51 7.08
N ARG A 134 3.46 -13.32 7.24
CA ARG A 134 2.64 -13.34 8.47
C ARG A 134 2.72 -14.70 9.11
N ASP A 135 2.87 -14.73 10.43
CA ASP A 135 2.74 -15.95 11.20
C ASP A 135 1.27 -16.37 11.36
N ALA A 136 1.06 -17.54 11.98
CA ALA A 136 -0.28 -18.08 12.23
C ALA A 136 -1.13 -17.18 13.16
N GLU A 137 -0.49 -16.36 13.98
CA GLU A 137 -1.15 -15.42 14.88
C GLU A 137 -1.47 -14.07 14.20
N GLY A 138 -1.06 -13.89 12.95
CA GLY A 138 -1.27 -12.67 12.18
C GLY A 138 -0.24 -11.56 12.43
N THR A 139 0.86 -11.84 13.15
CA THR A 139 1.99 -10.91 13.28
C THR A 139 2.69 -10.79 11.94
N VAL A 140 2.94 -9.56 11.51
CA VAL A 140 3.77 -9.28 10.34
C VAL A 140 5.24 -9.43 10.75
N LEU A 141 5.97 -10.25 10.01
CA LEU A 141 7.38 -10.53 10.23
C LEU A 141 8.23 -9.84 9.16
N TRP A 142 9.29 -9.20 9.58
CA TRP A 142 10.29 -8.66 8.66
C TRP A 142 10.96 -9.80 7.89
N GLY A 143 11.02 -9.68 6.58
CA GLY A 143 11.56 -10.69 5.69
C GLY A 143 12.75 -10.20 4.85
N GLY A 144 13.30 -9.04 5.18
CA GLY A 144 14.44 -8.45 4.49
C GLY A 144 14.21 -7.01 4.04
N GLU A 145 15.30 -6.31 3.83
CA GLU A 145 15.30 -4.98 3.23
C GLU A 145 14.92 -5.06 1.75
N GLY A 146 14.51 -3.93 1.21
CA GLY A 146 14.05 -3.85 -0.15
C GLY A 146 13.96 -2.41 -0.63
N GLN A 147 13.30 -2.25 -1.76
CA GLN A 147 13.11 -0.95 -2.38
C GLN A 147 11.74 -0.89 -3.05
N ILE A 148 11.25 0.33 -3.23
CA ILE A 148 10.06 0.63 -4.01
C ILE A 148 10.50 1.46 -5.22
N ARG A 149 10.17 1.00 -6.43
CA ARG A 149 10.37 1.76 -7.66
C ARG A 149 9.03 1.90 -8.34
N PHE A 150 8.61 3.13 -8.63
CA PHE A 150 7.26 3.40 -9.08
C PHE A 150 7.20 4.55 -10.07
N GLY A 151 6.12 4.62 -10.82
CA GLY A 151 5.89 5.70 -11.77
C GLY A 151 4.40 5.85 -12.08
N PRO A 152 4.01 6.95 -12.75
CA PRO A 152 2.62 7.20 -13.09
C PRO A 152 2.15 6.24 -14.19
N LEU A 153 0.91 5.76 -14.12
CA LEU A 153 0.29 4.97 -15.19
C LEU A 153 0.16 5.79 -16.48
N ARG A 154 -0.06 7.10 -16.35
CA ARG A 154 -0.07 8.06 -17.45
C ARG A 154 0.90 9.20 -17.15
N GLU A 155 1.73 9.55 -18.11
CA GLU A 155 2.70 10.63 -18.00
C GLU A 155 2.06 11.97 -17.57
N GLY A 156 2.90 12.85 -16.98
CA GLY A 156 2.53 14.21 -16.56
C GLY A 156 2.03 14.34 -15.12
N ARG A 157 1.99 13.25 -14.34
CA ARG A 157 1.74 13.32 -12.89
C ARG A 157 3.07 13.48 -12.13
N ASP A 158 3.19 14.54 -11.35
CA ASP A 158 4.31 14.70 -10.43
C ASP A 158 4.13 13.78 -9.22
N LEU A 159 5.16 12.98 -8.93
CA LEU A 159 5.16 11.99 -7.84
C LEU A 159 6.19 12.31 -6.74
N ARG A 160 6.82 13.49 -6.76
CA ARG A 160 7.85 13.86 -5.76
C ARG A 160 7.30 13.89 -4.33
N GLU A 161 6.05 14.32 -4.15
CA GLU A 161 5.43 14.33 -2.82
C GLU A 161 5.17 12.90 -2.31
N VAL A 162 4.79 11.98 -3.21
CA VAL A 162 4.62 10.55 -2.88
C VAL A 162 5.96 9.94 -2.52
N GLU A 163 7.01 10.21 -3.31
CA GLU A 163 8.38 9.75 -3.03
C GLU A 163 8.84 10.23 -1.65
N GLY A 164 8.71 11.52 -1.36
CA GLY A 164 9.07 12.11 -0.07
C GLY A 164 8.26 11.52 1.10
N THR A 165 6.97 11.24 0.90
CA THR A 165 6.10 10.62 1.91
C THR A 165 6.58 9.21 2.27
N LEU A 166 6.94 8.39 1.28
CA LEU A 166 7.46 7.04 1.49
C LEU A 166 8.84 7.06 2.14
N GLN A 167 9.72 8.00 1.70
CA GLN A 167 11.05 8.17 2.29
C GLN A 167 10.98 8.63 3.75
N ALA A 168 10.05 9.51 4.10
CA ALA A 168 9.81 9.92 5.47
C ALA A 168 9.40 8.74 6.37
N ALA A 169 8.71 7.74 5.82
CA ALA A 169 8.41 6.48 6.49
C ALA A 169 9.62 5.53 6.61
N GLY A 170 10.80 5.92 6.11
CA GLY A 170 12.01 5.12 6.14
C GLY A 170 12.06 4.05 5.04
N LEU A 171 11.28 4.21 3.98
CA LEU A 171 11.28 3.31 2.84
C LEU A 171 12.23 3.82 1.74
N ASP A 172 13.05 2.94 1.16
CA ASP A 172 13.81 3.26 -0.05
C ASP A 172 12.85 3.29 -1.25
N ALA A 173 12.25 4.45 -1.48
CA ALA A 173 11.29 4.68 -2.54
C ALA A 173 11.84 5.70 -3.53
N ARG A 174 11.75 5.40 -4.83
CA ARG A 174 12.19 6.27 -5.91
C ARG A 174 11.23 6.21 -7.10
N VAL A 175 11.02 7.36 -7.72
CA VAL A 175 10.36 7.41 -9.02
C VAL A 175 11.27 6.74 -10.05
N ALA A 176 10.74 5.76 -10.77
CA ALA A 176 11.46 5.02 -11.80
C ALA A 176 11.57 5.88 -13.07
N PRO A 177 12.76 6.01 -13.68
CA PRO A 177 12.92 6.72 -14.94
C PRO A 177 12.25 6.01 -16.12
N ASP A 178 12.09 4.69 -16.03
CA ASP A 178 11.42 3.82 -17.00
C ASP A 178 10.57 2.80 -16.23
N LEU A 179 9.29 3.14 -16.05
CA LEU A 179 8.35 2.28 -15.33
C LEU A 179 8.10 0.94 -16.06
N PRO A 180 7.82 0.89 -17.36
CA PRO A 180 7.63 -0.36 -18.08
C PRO A 180 8.78 -1.34 -17.89
N ARG A 181 9.99 -0.89 -18.06
CA ARG A 181 11.19 -1.71 -17.83
C ARG A 181 11.25 -2.22 -16.40
N THR A 182 11.02 -1.35 -15.41
CA THR A 182 11.04 -1.70 -13.98
C THR A 182 10.03 -2.79 -13.64
N LEU A 183 8.82 -2.72 -14.20
CA LEU A 183 7.77 -3.71 -14.00
C LEU A 183 8.15 -5.06 -14.64
N TRP A 184 8.68 -5.07 -15.87
CA TRP A 184 9.11 -6.29 -16.56
C TRP A 184 10.29 -6.96 -15.86
N GLU A 185 11.31 -6.22 -15.42
CA GLU A 185 12.43 -6.75 -14.66
C GLU A 185 11.94 -7.49 -13.40
N LYS A 186 10.94 -6.93 -12.69
CA LYS A 186 10.36 -7.60 -11.51
C LYS A 186 9.62 -8.89 -11.86
N VAL A 187 8.90 -8.94 -12.98
CA VAL A 187 8.18 -10.14 -13.43
C VAL A 187 9.16 -11.26 -13.79
N LEU A 188 10.29 -10.93 -14.41
CA LEU A 188 11.32 -11.91 -14.80
C LEU A 188 12.08 -12.49 -13.59
N LEU A 189 12.11 -11.77 -12.46
CA LEU A 189 12.83 -12.18 -11.25
C LEU A 189 11.94 -12.93 -10.23
N ASN A 190 10.62 -12.95 -10.42
CA ASN A 190 9.67 -13.67 -9.58
C ASN A 190 9.37 -15.07 -10.13
#